data_ddf8d9703940704dd68e1779263c8a14
#
_entry.id   ddf8d9703940704dd68e1779263c8a14
#
_cell.length_a   1.000
_cell.length_b   1.000
_cell.length_c   1.000
_cell.angle_alpha   90.00
_cell.angle_beta   90.00
_cell.angle_gamma   90.00
#
_symmetry.space_group_name_H-M   'P 1'
#
loop_
_entity.id
_entity.type
_entity.pdbx_description
1 polymer ?
#
loop_
_entity_poly.entity_id
_entity_poly.type
_entity_poly.pdbx_seq_one_letter_code
_entity_poly.pdbx_strand_id
1 'polypeptide(L)'
;VRSFEKVLASFRATLNCSIFITGSNSKLLSGKMATLLVGRCVEFRIMPFSFAESYEYATAIGRNISPDEFMIDYINWGGFPLRFSFTKESDIKRYLEQTYEGILDKDIITDRSKVNRQNFERVATYIMANAGKEFSSKNIENYFIHQNADTLDKKTIYRYLDKMEKACLIDRVKRFNIVGKQAMSYIEKQYAVDTGFRMINTNLVNFEDTFFLENIRKIIIIKNGKTPIKYTYGSMQ
;
A
#
# COMPACT_ATOMS: atom_id res chain seq x y z
N VAL A 1 13.89 22.33 0.23
CA VAL A 1 14.89 23.10 0.97
C VAL A 1 16.16 22.25 1.06
N ARG A 2 17.29 22.76 0.57
CA ARG A 2 18.57 22.05 0.70
C ARG A 2 19.01 22.04 2.17
N SER A 3 19.36 20.85 2.70
CA SER A 3 19.89 20.68 4.07
C SER A 3 18.89 21.03 5.19
N PHE A 4 17.60 20.77 5.01
CA PHE A 4 16.60 20.98 6.07
C PHE A 4 16.89 20.14 7.33
N GLU A 5 17.58 19.01 7.19
CA GLU A 5 18.05 18.17 8.28
C GLU A 5 18.94 18.91 9.28
N LYS A 6 19.78 19.87 8.80
CA LYS A 6 20.61 20.70 9.68
C LYS A 6 19.76 21.70 10.47
N VAL A 7 18.71 22.23 9.83
CA VAL A 7 17.75 23.14 10.49
C VAL A 7 17.00 22.41 11.59
N LEU A 8 16.55 21.17 11.34
CA LEU A 8 15.90 20.34 12.35
C LEU A 8 16.81 20.04 13.54
N ALA A 9 18.08 19.72 13.27
CA ALA A 9 19.05 19.49 14.32
C ALA A 9 19.29 20.76 15.16
N SER A 10 19.35 21.94 14.52
CA SER A 10 19.46 23.23 15.21
C SER A 10 18.23 23.52 16.05
N PHE A 11 17.01 23.38 15.50
CA PHE A 11 15.78 23.62 16.25
C PHE A 11 15.69 22.73 17.49
N ARG A 12 16.04 21.46 17.34
CA ARG A 12 16.05 20.54 18.47
C ARG A 12 17.04 20.93 19.56
N ALA A 13 18.18 21.53 19.20
CA ALA A 13 19.19 21.95 20.16
C ALA A 13 18.86 23.27 20.87
N THR A 14 18.09 24.13 20.20
CA THR A 14 17.88 25.51 20.66
C THR A 14 16.45 25.79 21.12
N LEU A 15 15.46 24.99 20.71
CA LEU A 15 14.06 25.20 21.00
C LEU A 15 13.51 24.07 21.85
N ASN A 16 12.72 24.42 22.87
CA ASN A 16 11.95 23.45 23.65
C ASN A 16 10.62 23.19 22.95
N CYS A 17 10.62 22.38 21.88
CA CYS A 17 9.44 22.07 21.08
C CYS A 17 9.44 20.63 20.58
N SER A 18 8.25 20.10 20.30
CA SER A 18 8.07 18.84 19.57
C SER A 18 8.10 19.11 18.07
N ILE A 19 8.86 18.32 17.32
CA ILE A 19 9.00 18.45 15.87
C ILE A 19 8.33 17.26 15.20
N PHE A 20 7.34 17.52 14.32
CA PHE A 20 6.67 16.52 13.52
C PHE A 20 7.07 16.69 12.06
N ILE A 21 7.51 15.60 11.43
CA ILE A 21 7.92 15.56 10.03
C ILE A 21 7.00 14.57 9.32
N THR A 22 6.42 14.97 8.19
CA THR A 22 5.58 14.09 7.39
C THR A 22 6.16 13.91 5.99
N GLY A 23 5.89 12.77 5.38
CA GLY A 23 6.28 12.49 4.00
C GLY A 23 5.52 11.30 3.42
N SER A 24 5.34 11.31 2.11
CA SER A 24 4.55 10.32 1.37
C SER A 24 5.21 8.95 1.26
N ASN A 25 6.51 8.83 1.55
CA ASN A 25 7.22 7.57 1.46
C ASN A 25 8.44 7.50 2.39
N SER A 26 9.02 6.29 2.50
CA SER A 26 10.22 6.03 3.31
C SER A 26 11.47 6.81 2.90
N LYS A 27 11.49 7.49 1.75
CA LYS A 27 12.65 8.30 1.32
C LYS A 27 12.90 9.48 2.24
N LEU A 28 11.86 10.02 2.90
CA LEU A 28 12.03 11.10 3.87
C LEU A 28 12.94 10.68 5.03
N LEU A 29 12.83 9.42 5.44
CA LEU A 29 13.64 8.84 6.52
C LEU A 29 14.82 7.98 6.01
N SER A 30 15.19 8.10 4.73
CA SER A 30 16.29 7.36 4.12
C SER A 30 17.56 8.21 3.95
N GLY A 31 18.71 7.56 3.78
CA GLY A 31 19.98 8.23 3.54
C GLY A 31 20.47 9.08 4.72
N LYS A 32 20.89 10.31 4.45
CA LYS A 32 21.41 11.23 5.48
C LYS A 32 20.42 11.55 6.60
N MET A 33 19.13 11.60 6.28
CA MET A 33 18.07 11.81 7.28
C MET A 33 17.98 10.66 8.27
N ALA A 34 17.99 9.42 7.76
CA ALA A 34 17.98 8.24 8.64
C ALA A 34 19.13 8.32 9.65
N THR A 35 20.35 8.59 9.17
CA THR A 35 21.55 8.68 10.04
C THR A 35 21.41 9.75 11.12
N LEU A 36 20.83 10.91 10.80
CA LEU A 36 20.65 12.01 11.76
C LEU A 36 19.53 11.78 12.77
N LEU A 37 18.54 10.97 12.41
CA LEU A 37 17.33 10.72 13.21
C LEU A 37 17.40 9.40 13.99
N VAL A 38 18.34 8.51 13.71
CA VAL A 38 18.51 7.24 14.44
C VAL A 38 18.57 7.49 15.95
N GLY A 39 17.69 6.79 16.69
CA GLY A 39 17.58 6.92 18.14
C GLY A 39 17.03 8.27 18.64
N ARG A 40 16.52 9.12 17.74
CA ARG A 40 16.06 10.49 18.07
C ARG A 40 14.65 10.80 17.58
N CYS A 41 13.99 9.87 16.92
CA CYS A 41 12.61 9.99 16.45
C CYS A 41 11.84 8.71 16.66
N VAL A 42 10.52 8.84 16.67
CA VAL A 42 9.57 7.73 16.60
C VAL A 42 8.86 7.84 15.25
N GLU A 43 8.83 6.74 14.52
CA GLU A 43 8.14 6.68 13.22
C GLU A 43 6.71 6.19 13.41
N PHE A 44 5.77 6.93 12.85
CA PHE A 44 4.36 6.55 12.76
C PHE A 44 3.99 6.37 11.28
N ARG A 45 3.53 5.18 10.93
CA ARG A 45 2.98 4.91 9.60
C ARG A 45 1.49 5.17 9.61
N ILE A 46 1.05 6.20 8.89
CA ILE A 46 -0.36 6.55 8.75
C ILE A 46 -0.91 5.79 7.53
N MET A 47 -1.92 4.97 7.77
CA MET A 47 -2.61 4.19 6.74
C MET A 47 -3.93 4.89 6.36
N PRO A 48 -4.50 4.60 5.17
CA PRO A 48 -5.89 4.98 4.87
C PRO A 48 -6.84 4.47 5.97
N PHE A 49 -8.00 5.04 6.17
CA PHE A 49 -8.97 4.59 7.19
C PHE A 49 -9.28 3.08 7.04
N SER A 50 -9.39 2.37 8.13
CA SER A 50 -9.98 1.03 8.18
C SER A 50 -11.48 1.12 7.89
N PHE A 51 -12.13 -0.02 7.72
CA PHE A 51 -13.59 -0.07 7.61
C PHE A 51 -14.28 0.63 8.79
N ALA A 52 -13.88 0.30 10.02
CA ALA A 52 -14.47 0.89 11.23
C ALA A 52 -14.28 2.40 11.28
N GLU A 53 -13.05 2.90 11.08
CA GLU A 53 -12.76 4.34 11.05
C GLU A 53 -13.50 5.05 9.91
N SER A 54 -13.61 4.41 8.74
CA SER A 54 -14.36 4.93 7.59
C SER A 54 -15.84 5.03 7.87
N TYR A 55 -16.42 4.01 8.51
CA TYR A 55 -17.83 3.97 8.86
C TYR A 55 -18.18 4.99 9.94
N GLU A 56 -17.34 5.09 10.98
CA GLU A 56 -17.48 6.09 12.03
C GLU A 56 -17.40 7.50 11.46
N TYR A 57 -16.42 7.77 10.59
CA TYR A 57 -16.29 9.06 9.92
C TYR A 57 -17.47 9.38 9.01
N ALA A 58 -17.92 8.42 8.20
CA ALA A 58 -19.09 8.60 7.34
C ALA A 58 -20.35 8.93 8.13
N THR A 59 -20.57 8.24 9.25
CA THR A 59 -21.68 8.52 10.18
C THR A 59 -21.57 9.91 10.81
N ALA A 60 -20.37 10.29 11.25
CA ALA A 60 -20.10 11.60 11.86
C ALA A 60 -20.36 12.79 10.90
N ILE A 61 -20.14 12.60 9.60
CA ILE A 61 -20.46 13.60 8.57
C ILE A 61 -21.91 13.52 8.06
N GLY A 62 -22.77 12.72 8.72
CA GLY A 62 -24.20 12.65 8.44
C GLY A 62 -24.61 11.69 7.33
N ARG A 63 -23.75 10.75 6.90
CA ARG A 63 -24.17 9.68 5.98
C ARG A 63 -25.02 8.66 6.74
N ASN A 64 -26.30 8.55 6.39
CA ASN A 64 -27.20 7.56 6.93
C ASN A 64 -27.16 6.29 6.04
N ILE A 65 -26.25 5.40 6.34
CA ILE A 65 -25.97 4.17 5.57
C ILE A 65 -25.81 2.98 6.53
N SER A 66 -26.37 1.83 6.19
CA SER A 66 -26.20 0.60 6.98
C SER A 66 -24.75 0.08 6.88
N PRO A 67 -24.25 -0.68 7.89
CA PRO A 67 -22.93 -1.27 7.82
C PRO A 67 -22.72 -2.16 6.58
N ASP A 68 -23.73 -2.90 6.15
CA ASP A 68 -23.67 -3.81 5.01
C ASP A 68 -23.52 -3.04 3.69
N GLU A 69 -24.35 -2.00 3.48
CA GLU A 69 -24.22 -1.12 2.33
C GLU A 69 -22.88 -0.38 2.33
N PHE A 70 -22.45 0.08 3.51
CA PHE A 70 -21.16 0.74 3.63
C PHE A 70 -19.98 -0.21 3.37
N MET A 71 -20.11 -1.50 3.64
CA MET A 71 -19.09 -2.50 3.30
C MET A 71 -18.85 -2.54 1.78
N ILE A 72 -19.91 -2.47 0.99
CA ILE A 72 -19.81 -2.42 -0.48
C ILE A 72 -19.11 -1.12 -0.93
N ASP A 73 -19.49 0.01 -0.35
CA ASP A 73 -18.84 1.31 -0.62
C ASP A 73 -17.35 1.27 -0.26
N TYR A 74 -17.00 0.70 0.89
CA TYR A 74 -15.60 0.59 1.33
C TYR A 74 -14.79 -0.36 0.45
N ILE A 75 -15.37 -1.46 0.02
CA ILE A 75 -14.75 -2.42 -0.91
C ILE A 75 -14.37 -1.73 -2.23
N ASN A 76 -15.28 -0.92 -2.76
CA ASN A 76 -15.10 -0.25 -4.04
C ASN A 76 -14.13 0.94 -3.95
N TRP A 77 -14.24 1.73 -2.90
CA TRP A 77 -13.61 3.05 -2.87
C TRP A 77 -12.52 3.21 -1.80
N GLY A 78 -12.33 2.21 -0.94
CA GLY A 78 -11.27 2.20 0.08
C GLY A 78 -11.48 3.16 1.24
N GLY A 79 -10.36 3.47 1.91
CA GLY A 79 -10.34 4.27 3.14
C GLY A 79 -9.61 5.61 3.03
N PHE A 80 -9.32 6.14 1.84
CA PHE A 80 -8.71 7.46 1.72
C PHE A 80 -9.65 8.55 2.24
N PRO A 81 -9.25 9.35 3.25
CA PRO A 81 -10.18 10.27 3.92
C PRO A 81 -10.83 11.29 3.00
N LEU A 82 -10.09 11.87 2.04
CA LEU A 82 -10.62 12.91 1.16
C LEU A 82 -11.73 12.40 0.22
N ARG A 83 -11.83 11.08 -0.02
CA ARG A 83 -12.93 10.53 -0.83
C ARG A 83 -14.32 10.84 -0.28
N PHE A 84 -14.41 11.00 1.05
CA PHE A 84 -15.69 11.29 1.73
C PHE A 84 -16.22 12.70 1.46
N SER A 85 -15.38 13.58 0.90
CA SER A 85 -15.81 14.93 0.47
C SER A 85 -16.55 14.92 -0.86
N PHE A 86 -16.55 13.78 -1.58
CA PHE A 86 -17.23 13.65 -2.86
C PHE A 86 -18.55 12.88 -2.69
N THR A 87 -19.56 13.30 -3.44
CA THR A 87 -20.89 12.66 -3.45
C THR A 87 -21.10 11.77 -4.66
N LYS A 88 -20.36 12.01 -5.77
CA LYS A 88 -20.46 11.24 -7.00
C LYS A 88 -19.32 10.22 -7.08
N GLU A 89 -19.65 9.00 -7.45
CA GLU A 89 -18.65 7.93 -7.66
C GLU A 89 -17.61 8.29 -8.72
N SER A 90 -18.02 9.01 -9.77
CA SER A 90 -17.09 9.51 -10.81
C SER A 90 -16.00 10.42 -10.26
N ASP A 91 -16.33 11.23 -9.24
CA ASP A 91 -15.38 12.16 -8.64
C ASP A 91 -14.47 11.43 -7.64
N ILE A 92 -15.00 10.42 -6.92
CA ILE A 92 -14.21 9.52 -6.08
C ILE A 92 -13.20 8.77 -6.94
N LYS A 93 -13.65 8.17 -8.06
CA LYS A 93 -12.79 7.45 -8.99
C LYS A 93 -11.67 8.34 -9.51
N ARG A 94 -12.02 9.54 -10.01
CA ARG A 94 -11.04 10.52 -10.50
C ARG A 94 -10.02 10.92 -9.43
N TYR A 95 -10.47 11.14 -8.21
CA TYR A 95 -9.59 11.45 -7.08
C TYR A 95 -8.59 10.31 -6.80
N LEU A 96 -9.06 9.06 -6.78
CA LEU A 96 -8.21 7.89 -6.57
C LEU A 96 -7.21 7.69 -7.71
N GLU A 97 -7.65 7.85 -8.97
CA GLU A 97 -6.79 7.80 -10.15
C GLU A 97 -5.70 8.87 -10.08
N GLN A 98 -6.05 10.12 -9.79
CA GLN A 98 -5.08 11.21 -9.64
C GLN A 98 -4.10 10.98 -8.47
N THR A 99 -4.58 10.41 -7.38
CA THR A 99 -3.74 10.07 -6.22
C THR A 99 -2.74 8.98 -6.59
N TYR A 100 -3.21 7.93 -7.27
CA TYR A 100 -2.37 6.83 -7.75
C TYR A 100 -1.31 7.33 -8.74
N GLU A 101 -1.71 8.10 -9.74
CA GLU A 101 -0.80 8.73 -10.72
C GLU A 101 0.25 9.61 -10.03
N GLY A 102 -0.17 10.41 -9.06
CA GLY A 102 0.74 11.23 -8.28
C GLY A 102 1.79 10.42 -7.52
N ILE A 103 1.44 9.23 -7.00
CA ILE A 103 2.37 8.29 -6.38
C ILE A 103 3.32 7.71 -7.43
N LEU A 104 2.80 7.30 -8.59
CA LEU A 104 3.64 6.79 -9.68
C LEU A 104 4.70 7.80 -10.08
N ASP A 105 4.31 9.03 -10.35
CA ASP A 105 5.21 10.08 -10.88
C ASP A 105 6.24 10.54 -9.84
N LYS A 106 5.86 10.69 -8.59
CA LYS A 106 6.74 11.23 -7.55
C LYS A 106 7.64 10.18 -6.91
N ASP A 107 7.14 8.96 -6.74
CA ASP A 107 7.80 7.97 -5.89
C ASP A 107 8.38 6.79 -6.67
N ILE A 108 7.82 6.46 -7.82
CA ILE A 108 8.17 5.25 -8.57
C ILE A 108 8.89 5.58 -9.87
N ILE A 109 8.26 6.39 -10.73
CA ILE A 109 8.72 6.70 -12.08
C ILE A 109 9.45 8.05 -12.05
N THR A 110 10.65 8.03 -11.49
CA THR A 110 11.53 9.22 -11.46
C THR A 110 12.60 9.08 -12.53
N ASP A 111 13.17 10.19 -13.03
CA ASP A 111 14.25 10.19 -14.03
C ASP A 111 15.42 9.25 -13.68
N ARG A 112 15.66 9.04 -12.39
CA ARG A 112 16.72 8.17 -11.87
C ARG A 112 16.30 6.71 -11.70
N SER A 113 15.01 6.40 -11.86
CA SER A 113 14.48 5.08 -11.46
C SER A 113 14.71 3.98 -12.48
N LYS A 114 14.94 4.32 -13.76
CA LYS A 114 15.01 3.38 -14.90
C LYS A 114 13.82 2.41 -14.93
N VAL A 115 12.63 2.88 -14.57
CA VAL A 115 11.39 2.12 -14.60
C VAL A 115 10.69 2.37 -15.92
N ASN A 116 10.39 1.32 -16.67
CA ASN A 116 9.47 1.41 -17.79
C ASN A 116 8.04 1.49 -17.23
N ARG A 117 7.34 2.61 -17.49
CA ARG A 117 5.99 2.88 -16.97
C ARG A 117 5.00 1.78 -17.36
N GLN A 118 4.93 1.46 -18.63
CA GLN A 118 3.97 0.49 -19.15
C GLN A 118 4.15 -0.90 -18.51
N ASN A 119 5.39 -1.36 -18.39
CA ASN A 119 5.69 -2.64 -17.75
C ASN A 119 5.41 -2.60 -16.25
N PHE A 120 5.66 -1.47 -15.58
CA PHE A 120 5.33 -1.30 -14.18
C PHE A 120 3.82 -1.37 -13.95
N GLU A 121 3.02 -0.65 -14.73
CA GLU A 121 1.55 -0.64 -14.63
C GLU A 121 0.97 -2.03 -14.87
N ARG A 122 1.48 -2.79 -15.86
CA ARG A 122 1.08 -4.19 -16.08
C ARG A 122 1.36 -5.08 -14.87
N VAL A 123 2.56 -4.96 -14.27
CA VAL A 123 2.89 -5.70 -13.04
C VAL A 123 1.98 -5.27 -11.91
N ALA A 124 1.74 -3.98 -11.73
CA ALA A 124 0.88 -3.45 -10.68
C ALA A 124 -0.56 -3.97 -10.82
N THR A 125 -1.13 -3.93 -12.03
CA THR A 125 -2.45 -4.49 -12.33
C THR A 125 -2.51 -5.98 -11.99
N TYR A 126 -1.52 -6.77 -12.41
CA TYR A 126 -1.46 -8.19 -12.08
C TYR A 126 -1.43 -8.43 -10.57
N ILE A 127 -0.59 -7.70 -9.84
CA ILE A 127 -0.46 -7.83 -8.38
C ILE A 127 -1.76 -7.43 -7.68
N MET A 128 -2.38 -6.32 -8.07
CA MET A 128 -3.64 -5.85 -7.49
C MET A 128 -4.79 -6.83 -7.78
N ALA A 129 -4.85 -7.42 -8.98
CA ALA A 129 -5.85 -8.43 -9.34
C ALA A 129 -5.68 -9.73 -8.54
N ASN A 130 -4.45 -10.09 -8.18
CA ASN A 130 -4.15 -11.31 -7.44
C ASN A 130 -3.80 -11.05 -5.96
N ALA A 131 -4.24 -9.92 -5.40
CA ALA A 131 -4.03 -9.60 -4.00
C ALA A 131 -4.59 -10.69 -3.08
N GLY A 132 -3.80 -11.13 -2.09
CA GLY A 132 -4.14 -12.24 -1.19
C GLY A 132 -3.72 -13.64 -1.69
N LYS A 133 -3.43 -13.81 -2.99
CA LYS A 133 -2.91 -15.09 -3.53
C LYS A 133 -1.41 -15.24 -3.28
N GLU A 134 -0.95 -16.48 -3.28
CA GLU A 134 0.49 -16.76 -3.23
C GLU A 134 1.19 -16.20 -4.48
N PHE A 135 2.25 -15.46 -4.25
CA PHE A 135 3.01 -14.81 -5.31
C PHE A 135 4.00 -15.78 -5.96
N SER A 136 4.06 -15.71 -7.29
CA SER A 136 5.10 -16.37 -8.09
C SER A 136 5.52 -15.45 -9.24
N SER A 137 6.82 -15.17 -9.33
CA SER A 137 7.37 -14.41 -10.45
C SER A 137 7.15 -15.13 -11.79
N LYS A 138 7.13 -16.46 -11.78
CA LYS A 138 6.84 -17.25 -12.99
C LYS A 138 5.41 -17.03 -13.49
N ASN A 139 4.45 -16.85 -12.59
CA ASN A 139 3.08 -16.56 -13.00
C ASN A 139 2.98 -15.19 -13.67
N ILE A 140 3.78 -14.21 -13.26
CA ILE A 140 3.87 -12.91 -13.95
C ILE A 140 4.51 -13.07 -15.33
N GLU A 141 5.60 -13.83 -15.45
CA GLU A 141 6.21 -14.12 -16.75
C GLU A 141 5.20 -14.75 -17.71
N ASN A 142 4.44 -15.76 -17.25
CA ASN A 142 3.38 -16.39 -18.03
C ASN A 142 2.27 -15.39 -18.42
N TYR A 143 1.87 -14.51 -17.49
CA TYR A 143 0.91 -13.47 -17.78
C TYR A 143 1.37 -12.54 -18.90
N PHE A 144 2.65 -12.12 -18.92
CA PHE A 144 3.21 -11.30 -19.99
C PHE A 144 3.24 -12.04 -21.32
N ILE A 145 3.59 -13.33 -21.31
CA ILE A 145 3.54 -14.17 -22.53
C ILE A 145 2.13 -14.24 -23.11
N HIS A 146 1.12 -14.47 -22.26
CA HIS A 146 -0.29 -14.50 -22.69
C HIS A 146 -0.79 -13.16 -23.25
N GLN A 147 -0.20 -12.07 -22.82
CA GLN A 147 -0.51 -10.72 -23.30
C GLN A 147 0.29 -10.34 -24.57
N ASN A 148 1.06 -11.25 -25.15
CA ASN A 148 2.00 -10.99 -26.26
C ASN A 148 2.93 -9.79 -25.96
N ALA A 149 3.35 -9.66 -24.71
CA ALA A 149 4.21 -8.57 -24.25
C ALA A 149 5.62 -9.10 -23.96
N ASP A 150 6.61 -8.19 -24.02
CA ASP A 150 7.97 -8.51 -23.65
C ASP A 150 8.02 -9.02 -22.20
N THR A 151 8.64 -10.18 -22.01
CA THR A 151 8.78 -10.78 -20.67
C THR A 151 9.77 -9.97 -19.84
N LEU A 152 9.48 -9.88 -18.54
CA LEU A 152 10.36 -9.26 -17.57
C LEU A 152 11.17 -10.30 -16.82
N ASP A 153 12.46 -10.02 -16.62
CA ASP A 153 13.28 -10.84 -15.77
C ASP A 153 12.83 -10.76 -14.29
N LYS A 154 13.08 -11.84 -13.56
CA LYS A 154 12.72 -11.98 -12.15
C LYS A 154 13.22 -10.80 -11.30
N LYS A 155 14.45 -10.31 -11.56
CA LYS A 155 15.06 -9.20 -10.80
C LYS A 155 14.28 -7.90 -11.01
N THR A 156 13.81 -7.64 -12.23
CA THR A 156 12.99 -6.47 -12.55
C THR A 156 11.62 -6.56 -11.88
N ILE A 157 10.97 -7.73 -11.88
CA ILE A 157 9.69 -7.95 -11.19
C ILE A 157 9.84 -7.63 -9.70
N TYR A 158 10.83 -8.22 -9.00
CA TYR A 158 11.05 -7.95 -7.58
C TYR A 158 11.42 -6.48 -7.30
N ARG A 159 12.16 -5.83 -8.20
CA ARG A 159 12.44 -4.39 -8.10
C ARG A 159 11.16 -3.55 -8.18
N TYR A 160 10.19 -3.95 -8.99
CA TYR A 160 8.90 -3.27 -9.07
C TYR A 160 8.07 -3.49 -7.80
N LEU A 161 8.04 -4.72 -7.28
CA LEU A 161 7.40 -5.01 -5.99
C LEU A 161 7.99 -4.20 -4.84
N ASP A 162 9.33 -4.10 -4.76
CA ASP A 162 10.00 -3.29 -3.73
C ASP A 162 9.64 -1.79 -3.85
N LYS A 163 9.43 -1.30 -5.07
CA LYS A 163 8.97 0.08 -5.28
C LYS A 163 7.51 0.26 -4.87
N MET A 164 6.64 -0.69 -5.21
CA MET A 164 5.22 -0.66 -4.80
C MET A 164 5.11 -0.68 -3.26
N GLU A 165 5.87 -1.52 -2.58
CA GLU A 165 5.89 -1.60 -1.11
C GLU A 165 6.39 -0.30 -0.48
N LYS A 166 7.50 0.27 -0.99
CA LYS A 166 8.05 1.54 -0.51
C LYS A 166 7.12 2.74 -0.76
N ALA A 167 6.35 2.70 -1.84
CA ALA A 167 5.35 3.71 -2.16
C ALA A 167 3.99 3.48 -1.45
N CYS A 168 3.91 2.50 -0.56
CA CYS A 168 2.71 2.14 0.18
C CYS A 168 1.51 1.77 -0.71
N LEU A 169 1.76 1.19 -1.89
CA LEU A 169 0.70 0.65 -2.75
C LEU A 169 0.33 -0.78 -2.36
N ILE A 170 1.31 -1.56 -1.91
CA ILE A 170 1.12 -2.94 -1.45
C ILE A 170 1.86 -3.17 -0.13
N ASP A 171 1.39 -4.18 0.59
CA ASP A 171 2.14 -4.84 1.66
C ASP A 171 2.52 -6.25 1.24
N ARG A 172 3.75 -6.67 1.57
CA ARG A 172 4.26 -8.01 1.31
C ARG A 172 4.33 -8.81 2.59
N VAL A 173 3.70 -9.98 2.61
CA VAL A 173 3.65 -10.86 3.78
C VAL A 173 4.28 -12.20 3.44
N LYS A 174 5.35 -12.54 4.15
CA LYS A 174 6.03 -13.83 3.99
C LYS A 174 5.26 -14.94 4.69
N ARG A 175 5.27 -16.13 4.07
CA ARG A 175 4.72 -17.32 4.71
C ARG A 175 5.56 -17.72 5.91
N PHE A 176 4.91 -18.02 7.01
CA PHE A 176 5.52 -18.58 8.20
C PHE A 176 5.20 -20.07 8.29
N ASN A 177 6.23 -20.91 8.39
CA ASN A 177 6.05 -22.31 8.66
C ASN A 177 5.92 -22.53 10.16
N ILE A 178 4.71 -22.84 10.62
CA ILE A 178 4.39 -23.02 12.04
C ILE A 178 5.14 -24.23 12.61
N VAL A 179 5.25 -25.32 11.83
CA VAL A 179 5.94 -26.55 12.27
C VAL A 179 7.45 -26.35 12.35
N GLY A 180 8.04 -25.72 11.33
CA GLY A 180 9.48 -25.43 11.27
C GLY A 180 9.90 -24.16 12.02
N LYS A 181 8.96 -23.39 12.57
CA LYS A 181 9.19 -22.10 13.25
C LYS A 181 10.07 -21.13 12.45
N GLN A 182 9.98 -21.16 11.11
CA GLN A 182 10.79 -20.38 10.20
C GLN A 182 9.94 -19.62 9.18
N ALA A 183 10.35 -18.40 8.86
CA ALA A 183 9.77 -17.66 7.75
C ALA A 183 10.31 -18.19 6.42
N MET A 184 9.42 -18.60 5.52
CA MET A 184 9.78 -19.08 4.17
C MET A 184 9.96 -17.86 3.26
N SER A 185 11.21 -17.47 3.00
CA SER A 185 11.55 -16.24 2.28
C SER A 185 11.14 -16.23 0.80
N TYR A 186 10.83 -17.40 0.24
CA TYR A 186 10.48 -17.57 -1.18
C TYR A 186 8.98 -17.67 -1.46
N ILE A 187 8.15 -17.78 -0.42
CA ILE A 187 6.70 -17.78 -0.54
C ILE A 187 6.15 -16.55 0.18
N GLU A 188 5.45 -15.70 -0.56
CA GLU A 188 4.87 -14.48 -0.05
C GLU A 188 3.50 -14.22 -0.67
N LYS A 189 2.68 -13.42 0.01
CA LYS A 189 1.45 -12.85 -0.52
C LYS A 189 1.59 -11.33 -0.60
N GLN A 190 0.98 -10.73 -1.60
CA GLN A 190 0.85 -9.29 -1.72
C GLN A 190 -0.59 -8.90 -1.40
N TYR A 191 -0.75 -7.78 -0.72
CA TYR A 191 -2.03 -7.20 -0.38
C TYR A 191 -2.03 -5.73 -0.80
N ALA A 192 -3.10 -5.27 -1.42
CA ALA A 192 -3.28 -3.85 -1.64
C ALA A 192 -3.40 -3.13 -0.29
N VAL A 193 -2.76 -1.97 -0.16
CA VAL A 193 -2.86 -1.14 1.05
C VAL A 193 -4.26 -0.54 1.17
N ASP A 194 -4.89 -0.25 0.04
CA ASP A 194 -6.24 0.29 -0.04
C ASP A 194 -7.04 -0.40 -1.15
N THR A 195 -8.30 -0.72 -0.88
CA THR A 195 -9.17 -1.40 -1.83
C THR A 195 -9.55 -0.52 -3.02
N GLY A 196 -9.63 0.79 -2.83
CA GLY A 196 -9.88 1.74 -3.91
C GLY A 196 -8.76 1.73 -4.97
N PHE A 197 -7.50 1.60 -4.56
CA PHE A 197 -6.40 1.43 -5.52
C PHE A 197 -6.48 0.12 -6.29
N ARG A 198 -6.93 -0.96 -5.65
CA ARG A 198 -7.20 -2.21 -6.36
C ARG A 198 -8.30 -2.00 -7.42
N MET A 199 -9.40 -1.35 -7.03
CA MET A 199 -10.53 -1.12 -7.91
C MET A 199 -10.15 -0.33 -9.17
N ILE A 200 -9.47 0.79 -9.04
CA ILE A 200 -9.09 1.62 -10.20
C ILE A 200 -8.07 0.95 -11.12
N ASN A 201 -7.23 0.06 -10.59
CA ASN A 201 -6.21 -0.64 -11.38
C ASN A 201 -6.77 -1.86 -12.12
N THR A 202 -7.81 -2.49 -11.61
CA THR A 202 -8.27 -3.79 -12.15
C THR A 202 -9.66 -3.72 -12.77
N ASN A 203 -10.49 -2.74 -12.39
CA ASN A 203 -11.93 -2.68 -12.68
C ASN A 203 -12.69 -3.96 -12.29
N LEU A 204 -12.11 -4.77 -11.38
CA LEU A 204 -12.68 -6.04 -10.96
C LEU A 204 -13.42 -5.84 -9.63
N VAL A 205 -14.73 -5.88 -9.69
CA VAL A 205 -15.62 -6.06 -8.52
C VAL A 205 -16.06 -7.52 -8.52
N ASN A 206 -15.21 -8.41 -8.03
CA ASN A 206 -15.64 -9.80 -7.84
C ASN A 206 -15.73 -10.09 -6.35
N PHE A 207 -16.95 -10.01 -5.80
CA PHE A 207 -17.27 -10.31 -4.39
C PHE A 207 -17.14 -11.81 -4.06
N GLU A 208 -17.09 -12.69 -5.06
CA GLU A 208 -16.95 -14.13 -4.87
C GLU A 208 -15.48 -14.55 -4.67
N ASP A 209 -14.51 -13.63 -4.88
CA ASP A 209 -13.11 -13.93 -4.69
C ASP A 209 -12.75 -13.91 -3.19
N THR A 210 -12.62 -15.09 -2.59
CA THR A 210 -12.24 -15.27 -1.18
C THR A 210 -10.90 -14.62 -0.83
N PHE A 211 -9.98 -14.49 -1.80
CA PHE A 211 -8.70 -13.80 -1.63
C PHE A 211 -8.88 -12.29 -1.48
N PHE A 212 -9.93 -11.74 -2.08
CA PHE A 212 -10.29 -10.35 -1.88
C PHE A 212 -10.76 -10.07 -0.45
N LEU A 213 -11.59 -10.93 0.11
CA LEU A 213 -11.99 -10.87 1.53
C LEU A 213 -10.77 -11.02 2.45
N GLU A 214 -9.80 -11.85 2.09
CA GLU A 214 -8.53 -11.97 2.82
C GLU A 214 -7.74 -10.64 2.80
N ASN A 215 -7.73 -9.91 1.68
CA ASN A 215 -7.12 -8.59 1.59
C ASN A 215 -7.77 -7.60 2.56
N ILE A 216 -9.11 -7.55 2.60
CA ILE A 216 -9.86 -6.69 3.53
C ILE A 216 -9.56 -7.07 4.98
N ARG A 217 -9.61 -8.37 5.31
CA ARG A 217 -9.30 -8.87 6.64
C ARG A 217 -7.91 -8.44 7.11
N LYS A 218 -6.91 -8.48 6.23
CA LYS A 218 -5.56 -7.99 6.54
C LYS A 218 -5.57 -6.49 6.86
N ILE A 219 -6.26 -5.68 6.07
CA ILE A 219 -6.37 -4.23 6.32
C ILE A 219 -6.98 -3.98 7.70
N ILE A 220 -7.98 -4.75 8.11
CA ILE A 220 -8.62 -4.64 9.42
C ILE A 220 -7.65 -5.03 10.56
N ILE A 221 -6.88 -6.12 10.39
CA ILE A 221 -5.98 -6.64 11.43
C ILE A 221 -4.80 -5.70 11.68
N ILE A 222 -4.21 -5.11 10.62
CA ILE A 222 -3.06 -4.20 10.76
C ILE A 222 -3.42 -2.98 11.61
N LYS A 223 -4.67 -2.54 11.58
CA LYS A 223 -5.10 -1.30 12.23
C LYS A 223 -5.57 -1.44 13.67
N ASN A 224 -5.91 -2.64 14.14
CA ASN A 224 -6.36 -2.84 15.52
C ASN A 224 -5.25 -2.74 16.57
N GLY A 225 -4.25 -1.89 16.35
CA GLY A 225 -3.50 -1.24 17.43
C GLY A 225 -2.52 -2.07 18.23
N LYS A 226 -1.98 -3.12 17.66
CA LYS A 226 -0.73 -3.70 18.18
C LYS A 226 0.32 -3.59 17.09
N THR A 227 1.48 -3.01 17.45
CA THR A 227 2.72 -2.91 16.66
C THR A 227 2.73 -3.80 15.43
N PRO A 228 3.20 -3.36 14.25
CA PRO A 228 3.22 -4.19 13.07
C PRO A 228 4.10 -5.41 13.34
N ILE A 229 3.50 -6.44 13.90
CA ILE A 229 4.04 -7.79 13.80
C ILE A 229 4.10 -8.00 12.31
N LYS A 230 5.28 -8.28 11.76
CA LYS A 230 5.41 -8.74 10.37
C LYS A 230 4.51 -9.96 10.24
N TYR A 231 3.32 -9.76 9.71
CA TYR A 231 2.34 -10.84 9.59
C TYR A 231 2.89 -11.87 8.60
N THR A 232 2.96 -13.09 9.06
CA THR A 232 3.24 -14.26 8.27
C THR A 232 1.96 -15.08 8.25
N TYR A 233 1.52 -15.56 7.10
CA TYR A 233 0.41 -16.49 7.05
C TYR A 233 0.90 -17.93 7.26
N GLY A 234 0.13 -18.74 7.98
CA GLY A 234 0.41 -20.17 8.17
C GLY A 234 -0.62 -21.01 7.42
N SER A 235 -0.19 -22.08 6.78
CA SER A 235 -1.11 -23.16 6.40
C SER A 235 -1.36 -24.03 7.62
N MET A 236 -2.62 -24.13 8.08
CA MET A 236 -3.04 -25.29 8.85
C MET A 236 -3.21 -26.45 7.87
N GLN A 237 -2.53 -27.55 8.10
CA GLN A 237 -2.86 -28.86 7.56
C GLN A 237 -3.89 -29.50 8.48
#